data_7c2867f81c106d783999955a70565c89
#
_entry.id   7c2867f81c106d783999955a70565c89
#
_cell.length_a   1.000
_cell.length_b   1.000
_cell.length_c   1.000
_cell.angle_alpha   90.00
_cell.angle_beta   90.00
_cell.angle_gamma   90.00
#
_symmetry.space_group_name_H-M   'P 1'
#
loop_
_entity.id
_entity.type
_entity.pdbx_description
1 polymer ?
#
loop_
_entity_poly.entity_id
_entity_poly.type
_entity_poly.pdbx_seq_one_letter_code
_entity_poly.pdbx_strand_id
1 'polypeptide(L)'
;MALPNKPKGELEAVVDPEIVEHSCDVLIVGGGMAACGTAFEIKKWAPADMKIILVDKAAMERSGAVAQGLSAINTYIGENAIEDYVKMVRNDLMGVVREDLIYDLGRHVDESVKLFEEWGLPIWKRAEDGSNLLGDKPAPSLREGGTPVRTGKWQIMINGESYKPIVAEPAKKALGEENVHERVFIVKMLLDKNKENTIAGAVGFSTRENKVHVYTCKTAMVACGGAVNIFRPRSTGEGKGRAWYPVWNAGSTYTMCAQVGATLTMMEN
;
A
#
# COMPACT_ATOMS: atom_id res chain seq x y z
N MET A 1 -13.66 -2.03 -33.09
CA MET A 1 -12.27 -2.45 -32.85
C MET A 1 -12.31 -3.92 -32.48
N ALA A 2 -11.84 -4.82 -33.34
CA ALA A 2 -11.85 -6.25 -33.05
C ALA A 2 -10.90 -6.54 -31.88
N LEU A 3 -11.36 -7.35 -30.93
CA LEU A 3 -10.50 -7.83 -29.83
C LEU A 3 -9.34 -8.64 -30.46
N PRO A 4 -8.12 -8.52 -29.95
CA PRO A 4 -7.01 -9.34 -30.43
C PRO A 4 -7.39 -10.81 -30.30
N ASN A 5 -7.05 -11.59 -31.33
CA ASN A 5 -7.28 -13.02 -31.31
C ASN A 5 -6.77 -13.63 -30.03
N LYS A 6 -7.61 -14.45 -29.36
CA LYS A 6 -7.16 -15.26 -28.23
C LYS A 6 -5.93 -16.05 -28.66
N PRO A 7 -4.90 -16.16 -27.81
CA PRO A 7 -3.77 -17.03 -28.09
C PRO A 7 -4.31 -18.43 -28.40
N LYS A 8 -3.94 -18.95 -29.55
CA LYS A 8 -4.24 -20.34 -29.98
C LYS A 8 -3.27 -21.30 -29.28
N GLY A 9 -3.26 -21.29 -27.95
CA GLY A 9 -2.58 -22.30 -27.16
C GLY A 9 -3.65 -23.12 -26.46
N GLU A 10 -3.55 -24.42 -26.51
CA GLU A 10 -4.26 -25.27 -25.56
C GLU A 10 -3.74 -24.87 -24.17
N LEU A 11 -4.64 -24.39 -23.31
CA LEU A 11 -4.32 -24.26 -21.90
C LEU A 11 -4.11 -25.67 -21.38
N GLU A 12 -2.86 -26.04 -21.13
CA GLU A 12 -2.57 -27.24 -20.37
C GLU A 12 -3.34 -27.16 -19.06
N ALA A 13 -4.12 -28.19 -18.77
CA ALA A 13 -4.80 -28.28 -17.48
C ALA A 13 -3.75 -28.16 -16.36
N VAL A 14 -3.98 -27.28 -15.39
CA VAL A 14 -3.13 -27.20 -14.21
C VAL A 14 -3.24 -28.56 -13.52
N VAL A 15 -2.18 -29.34 -13.61
CA VAL A 15 -2.09 -30.64 -12.94
C VAL A 15 -1.99 -30.36 -11.46
N ASP A 16 -2.77 -31.07 -10.66
CA ASP A 16 -2.95 -30.98 -9.20
C ASP A 16 -1.90 -30.12 -8.48
N PRO A 17 -2.23 -28.89 -8.09
CA PRO A 17 -1.28 -28.03 -7.39
C PRO A 17 -0.97 -28.58 -6.01
N GLU A 18 0.25 -28.41 -5.58
CA GLU A 18 0.63 -28.63 -4.17
C GLU A 18 -0.17 -27.66 -3.29
N ILE A 19 -0.84 -28.16 -2.26
CA ILE A 19 -1.55 -27.34 -1.28
C ILE A 19 -0.60 -27.08 -0.11
N VAL A 20 -0.31 -25.80 0.13
CA VAL A 20 0.54 -25.35 1.23
C VAL A 20 -0.32 -24.60 2.24
N GLU A 21 -0.42 -25.14 3.45
CA GLU A 21 -1.22 -24.58 4.53
C GLU A 21 -0.36 -23.76 5.48
N HIS A 22 -0.89 -22.61 5.88
CA HIS A 22 -0.26 -21.69 6.82
C HIS A 22 -1.24 -21.28 7.90
N SER A 23 -0.75 -21.04 9.10
CA SER A 23 -1.55 -20.51 10.21
C SER A 23 -0.86 -19.31 10.82
N CYS A 24 -1.62 -18.27 11.11
CA CYS A 24 -1.15 -17.05 11.78
C CYS A 24 -2.26 -16.41 12.62
N ASP A 25 -1.91 -15.48 13.45
CA ASP A 25 -2.86 -14.63 14.19
C ASP A 25 -3.33 -13.49 13.29
N VAL A 26 -2.39 -12.83 12.61
CA VAL A 26 -2.67 -11.71 11.71
C VAL A 26 -2.11 -12.01 10.32
N LEU A 27 -2.96 -11.90 9.32
CA LEU A 27 -2.57 -11.99 7.90
C LEU A 27 -2.60 -10.60 7.27
N ILE A 28 -1.45 -10.14 6.76
CA ILE A 28 -1.35 -8.89 6.01
C ILE A 28 -1.29 -9.24 4.52
N VAL A 29 -2.27 -8.80 3.75
CA VAL A 29 -2.38 -9.07 2.31
C VAL A 29 -1.98 -7.83 1.52
N GLY A 30 -0.88 -7.93 0.81
CA GLY A 30 -0.21 -6.85 0.09
C GLY A 30 1.15 -6.51 0.69
N GLY A 31 2.08 -6.06 -0.14
CA GLY A 31 3.45 -5.67 0.27
C GLY A 31 3.74 -4.18 -0.03
N GLY A 32 2.72 -3.36 -0.25
CA GLY A 32 2.85 -1.92 -0.45
C GLY A 32 3.21 -1.15 0.82
N MET A 33 3.27 0.17 0.73
CA MET A 33 3.63 1.03 1.87
C MET A 33 2.73 0.81 3.09
N ALA A 34 1.42 0.75 2.88
CA ALA A 34 0.46 0.52 3.98
C ALA A 34 0.70 -0.82 4.69
N ALA A 35 0.97 -1.89 3.93
CA ALA A 35 1.30 -3.20 4.50
C ALA A 35 2.62 -3.19 5.27
N CYS A 36 3.65 -2.50 4.75
CA CYS A 36 4.94 -2.35 5.42
C CYS A 36 4.79 -1.60 6.76
N GLY A 37 4.08 -0.47 6.74
CA GLY A 37 3.80 0.31 7.95
C GLY A 37 3.01 -0.50 8.98
N THR A 38 1.97 -1.21 8.53
CA THR A 38 1.18 -2.10 9.40
C THR A 38 2.05 -3.18 10.04
N ALA A 39 2.89 -3.85 9.25
CA ALA A 39 3.76 -4.91 9.75
C ALA A 39 4.74 -4.39 10.81
N PHE A 40 5.34 -3.23 10.55
CA PHE A 40 6.26 -2.59 11.48
C PHE A 40 5.56 -2.16 12.76
N GLU A 41 4.42 -1.46 12.66
CA GLU A 41 3.70 -0.95 13.82
C GLU A 41 3.08 -2.06 14.68
N ILE A 42 2.46 -3.06 14.07
CA ILE A 42 1.89 -4.18 14.85
C ILE A 42 2.95 -4.85 15.70
N LYS A 43 4.17 -5.04 15.19
CA LYS A 43 5.25 -5.69 15.96
C LYS A 43 5.72 -4.90 17.17
N LYS A 44 5.46 -3.59 17.23
CA LYS A 44 5.74 -2.78 18.44
C LYS A 44 4.77 -3.07 19.58
N TRP A 45 3.52 -3.38 19.24
CA TRP A 45 2.43 -3.47 20.21
C TRP A 45 1.94 -4.90 20.44
N ALA A 46 2.19 -5.80 19.49
CA ALA A 46 1.77 -7.18 19.57
C ALA A 46 2.57 -7.97 20.61
N PRO A 47 1.96 -8.95 21.27
CA PRO A 47 2.69 -9.95 22.06
C PRO A 47 3.80 -10.59 21.23
N ALA A 48 4.92 -10.92 21.87
CA ALA A 48 6.09 -11.44 21.18
C ALA A 48 5.83 -12.77 20.44
N ASP A 49 4.90 -13.57 20.93
CA ASP A 49 4.47 -14.85 20.37
C ASP A 49 3.40 -14.74 19.29
N MET A 50 2.88 -13.53 19.04
CA MET A 50 1.89 -13.32 17.98
C MET A 50 2.51 -13.57 16.61
N LYS A 51 1.95 -14.53 15.89
CA LYS A 51 2.39 -14.89 14.55
C LYS A 51 1.71 -13.98 13.51
N ILE A 52 2.52 -13.22 12.80
CA ILE A 52 2.08 -12.30 11.76
C ILE A 52 2.71 -12.73 10.45
N ILE A 53 1.89 -12.96 9.42
CA ILE A 53 2.37 -13.28 8.07
C ILE A 53 1.96 -12.15 7.12
N LEU A 54 2.92 -11.68 6.32
CA LEU A 54 2.68 -10.76 5.21
C LEU A 54 2.80 -11.50 3.89
N VAL A 55 1.83 -11.29 3.00
CA VAL A 55 1.77 -11.96 1.68
C VAL A 55 1.71 -10.94 0.57
N ASP A 56 2.64 -11.01 -0.38
CA ASP A 56 2.63 -10.15 -1.58
C ASP A 56 2.75 -10.96 -2.88
N LYS A 57 2.01 -10.55 -3.90
CA LYS A 57 2.08 -11.16 -5.25
C LYS A 57 3.39 -10.87 -5.99
N ALA A 58 4.16 -9.90 -5.53
CA ALA A 58 5.43 -9.48 -6.14
C ALA A 58 6.58 -9.60 -5.11
N ALA A 59 7.75 -9.06 -5.43
CA ALA A 59 8.78 -8.81 -4.43
C ALA A 59 8.43 -7.55 -3.65
N MET A 60 8.53 -7.60 -2.35
CA MET A 60 8.08 -6.53 -1.45
C MET A 60 8.80 -5.21 -1.72
N GLU A 61 10.09 -5.24 -2.06
CA GLU A 61 10.89 -4.05 -2.40
C GLU A 61 10.51 -3.42 -3.73
N ARG A 62 9.71 -4.11 -4.55
CA ARG A 62 9.35 -3.68 -5.90
C ARG A 62 7.85 -3.65 -6.13
N SER A 63 7.04 -3.84 -5.09
CA SER A 63 5.59 -3.87 -5.22
C SER A 63 4.94 -2.54 -4.89
N GLY A 64 3.76 -2.33 -5.48
CA GLY A 64 2.89 -1.20 -5.23
C GLY A 64 3.27 0.10 -5.94
N ALA A 65 2.45 1.11 -5.74
CA ALA A 65 2.60 2.42 -6.38
C ALA A 65 3.90 3.13 -5.99
N VAL A 66 4.32 2.99 -4.75
CA VAL A 66 5.54 3.60 -4.21
C VAL A 66 6.81 3.08 -4.91
N ALA A 67 6.78 1.85 -5.42
CA ALA A 67 7.91 1.28 -6.17
C ALA A 67 8.06 1.86 -7.60
N GLN A 68 7.12 2.66 -8.05
CA GLN A 68 7.15 3.26 -9.40
C GLN A 68 7.66 4.71 -9.42
N GLY A 69 8.38 5.12 -8.39
CA GLY A 69 8.98 6.45 -8.35
C GLY A 69 8.02 7.53 -7.89
N LEU A 70 7.11 7.23 -6.96
CA LEU A 70 6.35 8.25 -6.25
C LEU A 70 7.30 9.22 -5.58
N SER A 71 7.15 10.50 -5.91
CA SER A 71 8.06 11.56 -5.45
C SER A 71 7.42 12.54 -4.47
N ALA A 72 6.18 12.28 -4.04
CA ALA A 72 5.49 13.16 -3.11
C ALA A 72 4.70 12.37 -2.06
N ILE A 73 4.68 12.89 -0.85
CA ILE A 73 3.75 12.48 0.21
C ILE A 73 2.79 13.64 0.44
N ASN A 74 1.49 13.38 0.30
CA ASN A 74 0.46 14.31 0.71
C ASN A 74 0.21 14.14 2.20
N THR A 75 0.46 15.19 2.95
CA THR A 75 0.38 15.19 4.41
C THR A 75 0.36 16.61 4.95
N TYR A 76 0.16 16.76 6.26
CA TYR A 76 0.47 18.03 6.93
C TYR A 76 1.46 17.79 8.06
N ILE A 77 2.25 18.78 8.39
CA ILE A 77 3.28 18.69 9.42
C ILE A 77 3.43 20.03 10.14
N GLY A 78 3.72 19.96 11.42
CA GLY A 78 4.06 21.11 12.23
C GLY A 78 2.81 21.90 12.68
N GLU A 79 2.84 23.22 12.52
CA GLU A 79 1.88 24.17 13.11
C GLU A 79 0.47 24.15 12.48
N ASN A 80 0.20 23.28 11.54
CA ASN A 80 -1.11 23.20 10.89
C ASN A 80 -2.11 22.48 11.81
N ALA A 81 -3.31 22.99 11.89
CA ALA A 81 -4.39 22.31 12.59
C ALA A 81 -4.93 21.12 11.78
N ILE A 82 -5.36 20.07 12.48
CA ILE A 82 -5.96 18.89 11.86
C ILE A 82 -7.21 19.27 11.08
N GLU A 83 -7.99 20.20 11.61
CA GLU A 83 -9.21 20.70 10.99
C GLU A 83 -8.95 21.35 9.62
N ASP A 84 -7.82 22.03 9.47
CA ASP A 84 -7.39 22.58 8.18
C ASP A 84 -7.08 21.48 7.16
N TYR A 85 -6.48 20.37 7.62
CA TYR A 85 -6.22 19.20 6.78
C TYR A 85 -7.52 18.55 6.34
N VAL A 86 -8.44 18.31 7.26
CA VAL A 86 -9.78 17.79 6.95
C VAL A 86 -10.51 18.69 5.95
N LYS A 87 -10.48 20.01 6.16
CA LYS A 87 -11.07 20.99 5.25
C LYS A 87 -10.45 20.95 3.85
N MET A 88 -9.14 20.79 3.77
CA MET A 88 -8.43 20.66 2.49
C MET A 88 -8.89 19.40 1.75
N VAL A 89 -8.90 18.24 2.42
CA VAL A 89 -9.33 16.96 1.81
C VAL A 89 -10.80 17.03 1.39
N ARG A 90 -11.68 17.60 2.23
CA ARG A 90 -13.09 17.80 1.87
C ARG A 90 -13.25 18.64 0.61
N ASN A 91 -12.48 19.72 0.48
CA ASN A 91 -12.55 20.58 -0.69
C ASN A 91 -12.04 19.87 -1.95
N ASP A 92 -10.94 19.13 -1.85
CA ASP A 92 -10.36 18.39 -2.97
C ASP A 92 -11.27 17.26 -3.46
N LEU A 93 -12.01 16.63 -2.55
CA LEU A 93 -12.96 15.56 -2.84
C LEU A 93 -14.41 16.06 -2.98
N MET A 94 -14.61 17.38 -3.12
CA MET A 94 -15.93 18.01 -3.33
C MET A 94 -16.99 17.59 -2.30
N GLY A 95 -16.59 17.36 -1.06
CA GLY A 95 -17.47 16.95 0.05
C GLY A 95 -17.75 15.45 0.14
N VAL A 96 -17.31 14.64 -0.82
CA VAL A 96 -17.52 13.19 -0.80
C VAL A 96 -16.42 12.54 0.02
N VAL A 97 -16.51 12.65 1.34
CA VAL A 97 -15.49 12.17 2.28
C VAL A 97 -16.05 11.87 3.66
N ARG A 98 -15.50 10.87 4.32
CA ARG A 98 -15.69 10.60 5.75
C ARG A 98 -14.70 11.46 6.55
N GLU A 99 -15.14 12.64 6.95
CA GLU A 99 -14.29 13.62 7.67
C GLU A 99 -13.75 13.08 8.99
N ASP A 100 -14.51 12.24 9.67
CA ASP A 100 -14.08 11.55 10.88
C ASP A 100 -12.87 10.63 10.65
N LEU A 101 -12.85 9.88 9.54
CA LEU A 101 -11.71 9.04 9.18
C LEU A 101 -10.48 9.87 8.76
N ILE A 102 -10.71 11.01 8.09
CA ILE A 102 -9.62 11.92 7.73
C ILE A 102 -9.04 12.58 8.97
N TYR A 103 -9.88 12.92 9.93
CA TYR A 103 -9.43 13.47 11.21
C TYR A 103 -8.57 12.45 11.98
N ASP A 104 -9.03 11.20 12.05
CA ASP A 104 -8.28 10.12 12.69
C ASP A 104 -6.93 9.86 12.00
N LEU A 105 -6.91 9.85 10.66
CA LEU A 105 -5.66 9.78 9.91
C LEU A 105 -4.74 10.95 10.25
N GLY A 106 -5.28 12.16 10.26
CA GLY A 106 -4.54 13.39 10.53
C GLY A 106 -3.83 13.40 11.87
N ARG A 107 -4.42 12.85 12.91
CA ARG A 107 -3.82 12.79 14.27
C ARG A 107 -2.50 12.03 14.32
N HIS A 108 -2.25 11.13 13.37
CA HIS A 108 -1.10 10.23 13.36
C HIS A 108 -0.09 10.55 12.26
N VAL A 109 -0.31 11.59 11.47
CA VAL A 109 0.55 11.91 10.32
C VAL A 109 1.97 12.27 10.75
N ASP A 110 2.14 13.11 11.77
CA ASP A 110 3.46 13.56 12.23
C ASP A 110 4.33 12.38 12.69
N GLU A 111 3.76 11.45 13.45
CA GLU A 111 4.46 10.26 13.91
C GLU A 111 4.82 9.34 12.74
N SER A 112 3.89 9.15 11.81
CA SER A 112 4.12 8.32 10.63
C SER A 112 5.22 8.87 9.73
N VAL A 113 5.32 10.19 9.61
CA VAL A 113 6.36 10.84 8.80
C VAL A 113 7.73 10.74 9.47
N LYS A 114 7.82 10.81 10.78
CA LYS A 114 9.08 10.60 11.52
C LYS A 114 9.66 9.21 11.31
N LEU A 115 8.81 8.19 11.15
CA LEU A 115 9.27 6.82 10.85
C LEU A 115 10.09 6.75 9.56
N PHE A 116 9.78 7.54 8.56
CA PHE A 116 10.57 7.56 7.33
C PHE A 116 11.99 8.05 7.57
N GLU A 117 12.18 9.05 8.43
CA GLU A 117 13.51 9.50 8.83
C GLU A 117 14.27 8.43 9.61
N GLU A 118 13.61 7.75 10.56
CA GLU A 118 14.17 6.64 11.31
C GLU A 118 14.60 5.48 10.39
N TRP A 119 13.87 5.24 9.31
CA TRP A 119 14.19 4.22 8.31
C TRP A 119 15.26 4.66 7.31
N GLY A 120 15.76 5.91 7.42
CA GLY A 120 16.79 6.45 6.56
C GLY A 120 16.29 7.08 5.26
N LEU A 121 14.98 7.33 5.12
CA LEU A 121 14.46 8.13 4.03
C LEU A 121 14.67 9.62 4.36
N PRO A 122 15.48 10.37 3.60
CA PRO A 122 15.72 11.78 3.88
C PRO A 122 14.47 12.61 3.51
N ILE A 123 13.61 12.87 4.49
CA ILE A 123 12.41 13.71 4.32
C ILE A 123 12.76 15.19 4.47
N TRP A 124 13.74 15.49 5.31
CA TRP A 124 14.17 16.85 5.60
C TRP A 124 15.63 17.04 5.24
N LYS A 125 15.92 18.04 4.42
CA LYS A 125 17.28 18.52 4.28
C LYS A 125 17.49 19.65 5.27
N ARG A 126 18.37 19.42 6.24
CA ARG A 126 18.80 20.44 7.20
C ARG A 126 20.19 20.90 6.87
N ALA A 127 20.47 22.18 7.11
CA ALA A 127 21.83 22.70 7.16
C ALA A 127 22.57 22.12 8.39
N GLU A 128 23.88 22.23 8.43
CA GLU A 128 24.69 21.77 9.57
C GLU A 128 24.28 22.39 10.92
N ASP A 129 23.70 23.59 10.90
CA ASP A 129 23.16 24.29 12.06
C ASP A 129 21.74 23.82 12.46
N GLY A 130 21.17 22.84 11.75
CA GLY A 130 19.82 22.32 11.97
C GLY A 130 18.69 23.13 11.33
N SER A 131 18.99 24.25 10.66
CA SER A 131 17.99 25.05 9.95
C SER A 131 17.54 24.38 8.63
N ASN A 132 16.36 24.74 8.13
CA ASN A 132 15.90 24.30 6.82
C ASN A 132 16.75 24.94 5.72
N LEU A 133 17.37 24.12 4.86
CA LEU A 133 18.26 24.58 3.79
C LEU A 133 17.62 25.53 2.78
N LEU A 134 16.31 25.52 2.67
CA LEU A 134 15.58 26.29 1.67
C LEU A 134 14.82 27.49 2.27
N GLY A 135 14.69 27.58 3.61
CA GLY A 135 13.86 28.60 4.22
C GLY A 135 12.45 28.58 3.58
N ASP A 136 11.94 29.78 3.26
CA ASP A 136 10.63 29.93 2.59
C ASP A 136 10.70 29.88 1.05
N LYS A 137 11.85 29.51 0.47
CA LYS A 137 12.03 29.42 -0.97
C LYS A 137 11.43 28.15 -1.54
N PRO A 138 10.81 28.19 -2.72
CA PRO A 138 10.32 27.01 -3.39
C PRO A 138 11.47 26.03 -3.64
N ALA A 139 11.19 24.74 -3.39
CA ALA A 139 12.17 23.68 -3.58
C ALA A 139 12.57 23.54 -5.05
N PRO A 140 13.86 23.27 -5.34
CA PRO A 140 14.27 22.84 -6.66
C PRO A 140 13.54 21.54 -7.03
N SER A 141 13.23 21.40 -8.31
CA SER A 141 12.53 20.20 -8.79
C SER A 141 13.38 18.96 -8.56
N LEU A 142 12.77 17.84 -8.19
CA LEU A 142 13.45 16.56 -8.03
C LEU A 142 14.14 16.05 -9.32
N ARG A 143 13.72 16.55 -10.49
CA ARG A 143 14.36 16.26 -11.77
C ARG A 143 15.82 16.71 -11.86
N GLU A 144 16.20 17.60 -10.99
CA GLU A 144 17.57 18.12 -10.88
C GLU A 144 18.44 17.38 -9.85
N GLY A 145 18.00 16.21 -9.40
CA GLY A 145 18.74 15.42 -8.40
C GLY A 145 18.64 15.99 -6.98
N GLY A 146 17.64 16.81 -6.73
CA GLY A 146 17.43 17.43 -5.42
C GLY A 146 17.04 16.42 -4.34
N THR A 147 17.41 16.72 -3.12
CA THR A 147 16.94 16.02 -1.92
C THR A 147 15.48 16.39 -1.64
N PRO A 148 14.69 15.50 -1.01
CA PRO A 148 13.31 15.79 -0.64
C PRO A 148 13.18 17.07 0.18
N VAL A 149 12.22 17.89 -0.19
CA VAL A 149 11.98 19.18 0.46
C VAL A 149 10.47 19.39 0.58
N ARG A 150 10.07 20.00 1.70
CA ARG A 150 8.70 20.47 1.86
C ARG A 150 8.40 21.54 0.80
N THR A 151 7.48 21.25 -0.11
CA THR A 151 7.12 22.15 -1.21
C THR A 151 5.88 22.99 -0.92
N GLY A 152 5.27 22.82 0.23
CA GLY A 152 4.07 23.55 0.61
C GLY A 152 3.50 23.08 1.95
N LYS A 153 2.31 23.58 2.25
CA LYS A 153 1.61 23.26 3.50
C LYS A 153 1.25 21.76 3.62
N TRP A 154 1.01 21.09 2.50
CA TRP A 154 0.40 19.76 2.44
C TRP A 154 1.23 18.70 1.72
N GLN A 155 2.41 19.02 1.28
CA GLN A 155 3.24 18.11 0.50
C GLN A 155 4.67 18.08 0.97
N ILE A 156 5.24 16.88 0.97
CA ILE A 156 6.67 16.62 1.09
C ILE A 156 7.11 15.94 -0.19
N MET A 157 8.15 16.47 -0.81
CA MET A 157 8.79 15.82 -1.96
C MET A 157 9.89 14.89 -1.47
N ILE A 158 9.92 13.68 -2.01
CA ILE A 158 10.88 12.63 -1.65
C ILE A 158 11.58 12.08 -2.89
N ASN A 159 12.71 11.40 -2.70
CA ASN A 159 13.34 10.65 -3.77
C ASN A 159 12.61 9.32 -3.98
N GLY A 160 11.81 9.25 -5.04
CA GLY A 160 10.97 8.09 -5.34
C GLY A 160 11.74 6.82 -5.70
N GLU A 161 13.00 6.92 -6.16
CA GLU A 161 13.76 5.76 -6.61
C GLU A 161 14.18 4.84 -5.47
N SER A 162 14.53 5.39 -4.32
CA SER A 162 14.97 4.63 -3.14
C SER A 162 13.87 4.36 -2.11
N TYR A 163 12.69 4.95 -2.30
CA TYR A 163 11.64 4.96 -1.30
C TYR A 163 11.16 3.55 -0.91
N LYS A 164 10.83 2.73 -1.89
CA LYS A 164 10.21 1.42 -1.60
C LYS A 164 11.14 0.44 -0.89
N PRO A 165 12.41 0.27 -1.26
CA PRO A 165 13.35 -0.54 -0.49
C PRO A 165 13.50 -0.08 0.95
N ILE A 166 13.60 1.22 1.19
CA ILE A 166 13.74 1.82 2.53
C ILE A 166 12.51 1.51 3.41
N VAL A 167 11.31 1.52 2.85
CA VAL A 167 10.08 1.19 3.59
C VAL A 167 9.91 -0.33 3.79
N ALA A 168 10.40 -1.15 2.87
CA ALA A 168 10.25 -2.59 2.94
C ALA A 168 11.19 -3.24 3.97
N GLU A 169 12.40 -2.74 4.09
CA GLU A 169 13.43 -3.33 4.94
C GLU A 169 13.04 -3.37 6.44
N PRO A 170 12.56 -2.29 7.07
CA PRO A 170 12.11 -2.32 8.46
C PRO A 170 10.97 -3.30 8.70
N ALA A 171 10.03 -3.42 7.76
CA ALA A 171 8.94 -4.36 7.85
C ALA A 171 9.42 -5.81 7.78
N LYS A 172 10.35 -6.14 6.88
CA LYS A 172 10.98 -7.47 6.78
C LYS A 172 11.75 -7.81 8.06
N LYS A 173 12.54 -6.88 8.57
CA LYS A 173 13.26 -7.06 9.84
C LYS A 173 12.33 -7.28 11.03
N ALA A 174 11.22 -6.56 11.08
CA ALA A 174 10.24 -6.68 12.16
C ALA A 174 9.51 -8.03 12.16
N LEU A 175 9.17 -8.55 10.99
CA LEU A 175 8.46 -9.82 10.84
C LEU A 175 9.37 -11.05 10.89
N GLY A 176 10.61 -10.95 10.41
CA GLY A 176 11.45 -12.07 9.99
C GLY A 176 11.12 -12.50 8.56
N GLU A 177 12.15 -12.86 7.80
CA GLU A 177 12.00 -13.20 6.37
C GLU A 177 11.07 -14.40 6.15
N GLU A 178 11.06 -15.35 7.08
CA GLU A 178 10.21 -16.55 7.05
C GLU A 178 8.71 -16.24 7.14
N ASN A 179 8.34 -15.05 7.61
CA ASN A 179 6.96 -14.59 7.72
C ASN A 179 6.56 -13.64 6.58
N VAL A 180 7.43 -13.44 5.58
CA VAL A 180 7.18 -12.63 4.40
C VAL A 180 7.08 -13.53 3.18
N HIS A 181 5.86 -13.82 2.77
CA HIS A 181 5.57 -14.72 1.65
C HIS A 181 5.41 -13.90 0.37
N GLU A 182 6.49 -13.77 -0.37
CA GLU A 182 6.51 -13.11 -1.67
C GLU A 182 6.04 -14.04 -2.80
N ARG A 183 5.61 -13.46 -3.92
CA ARG A 183 5.16 -14.19 -5.11
C ARG A 183 3.93 -15.06 -4.88
N VAL A 184 3.12 -14.73 -3.90
CA VAL A 184 1.83 -15.38 -3.65
C VAL A 184 0.69 -14.40 -3.89
N PHE A 185 -0.16 -14.71 -4.84
CA PHE A 185 -1.30 -13.87 -5.20
C PHE A 185 -2.55 -14.35 -4.46
N ILE A 186 -2.97 -13.59 -3.45
CA ILE A 186 -4.24 -13.83 -2.75
C ILE A 186 -5.39 -13.43 -3.66
N VAL A 187 -6.34 -14.33 -3.83
CA VAL A 187 -7.49 -14.15 -4.73
C VAL A 187 -8.82 -14.12 -4.00
N LYS A 188 -8.88 -14.63 -2.78
CA LYS A 188 -10.13 -14.70 -2.00
C LYS A 188 -9.86 -14.70 -0.50
N MET A 189 -10.67 -13.92 0.22
CA MET A 189 -10.78 -14.02 1.67
C MET A 189 -11.80 -15.08 2.03
N LEU A 190 -11.59 -15.77 3.15
CA LEU A 190 -12.41 -16.87 3.62
C LEU A 190 -13.15 -16.47 4.91
N LEU A 191 -14.43 -16.79 4.99
CA LEU A 191 -15.25 -16.61 6.18
C LEU A 191 -15.32 -17.90 7.00
N ASP A 192 -15.48 -17.75 8.31
CA ASP A 192 -15.74 -18.85 9.22
C ASP A 192 -17.14 -19.43 8.94
N LYS A 193 -17.22 -20.76 8.86
CA LYS A 193 -18.49 -21.43 8.59
C LYS A 193 -19.46 -21.41 9.78
N ASN A 194 -18.91 -21.25 10.99
CA ASN A 194 -19.65 -21.38 12.24
C ASN A 194 -19.90 -20.03 12.93
N LYS A 195 -19.23 -18.97 12.45
CA LYS A 195 -19.35 -17.62 13.01
C LYS A 195 -19.68 -16.63 11.91
N GLU A 196 -20.84 -16.04 12.02
CA GLU A 196 -21.27 -15.01 11.08
C GLU A 196 -20.30 -13.81 11.06
N ASN A 197 -20.09 -13.24 9.88
CA ASN A 197 -19.27 -12.06 9.66
C ASN A 197 -17.85 -12.14 10.25
N THR A 198 -17.29 -13.34 10.37
CA THR A 198 -15.99 -13.58 10.92
C THR A 198 -15.02 -14.07 9.86
N ILE A 199 -13.88 -13.39 9.72
CA ILE A 199 -12.83 -13.85 8.82
C ILE A 199 -12.18 -15.13 9.37
N ALA A 200 -11.84 -16.06 8.50
CA ALA A 200 -11.13 -17.29 8.85
C ALA A 200 -9.77 -17.40 8.17
N GLY A 201 -9.57 -16.67 7.08
CA GLY A 201 -8.32 -16.74 6.36
C GLY A 201 -8.38 -16.21 4.94
N ALA A 202 -7.49 -16.73 4.11
CA ALA A 202 -7.41 -16.39 2.69
C ALA A 202 -6.87 -17.56 1.86
N VAL A 203 -7.12 -17.54 0.56
CA VAL A 203 -6.54 -18.46 -0.40
C VAL A 203 -5.90 -17.70 -1.54
N GLY A 204 -4.75 -18.19 -1.99
CA GLY A 204 -4.01 -17.65 -3.11
C GLY A 204 -3.20 -18.72 -3.82
N PHE A 205 -2.45 -18.31 -4.83
CA PHE A 205 -1.56 -19.22 -5.57
C PHE A 205 -0.19 -18.57 -5.77
N SER A 206 0.83 -19.40 -5.89
CA SER A 206 2.16 -18.93 -6.24
C SER A 206 2.19 -18.42 -7.68
N THR A 207 2.83 -17.27 -7.90
CA THR A 207 3.07 -16.73 -9.25
C THR A 207 4.30 -17.35 -9.94
N ARG A 208 4.98 -18.30 -9.29
CA ARG A 208 6.22 -18.93 -9.75
C ARG A 208 6.17 -20.44 -9.78
N GLU A 209 5.39 -21.05 -8.91
CA GLU A 209 5.34 -22.49 -8.69
C GLU A 209 3.90 -22.99 -8.82
N ASN A 210 3.71 -24.27 -9.06
CA ASN A 210 2.39 -24.89 -9.09
C ASN A 210 1.89 -25.17 -7.67
N LYS A 211 1.63 -24.11 -6.90
CA LYS A 211 1.22 -24.18 -5.49
C LYS A 211 -0.01 -23.30 -5.23
N VAL A 212 -0.91 -23.84 -4.44
CA VAL A 212 -2.00 -23.10 -3.81
C VAL A 212 -1.70 -22.91 -2.33
N HIS A 213 -1.75 -21.70 -1.86
CA HIS A 213 -1.52 -21.34 -0.48
C HIS A 213 -2.84 -21.07 0.22
N VAL A 214 -3.06 -21.73 1.35
CA VAL A 214 -4.22 -21.55 2.22
C VAL A 214 -3.74 -20.99 3.55
N TYR A 215 -4.25 -19.83 3.91
CA TYR A 215 -3.91 -19.18 5.17
C TYR A 215 -5.11 -19.24 6.10
N THR A 216 -4.91 -19.71 7.32
CA THR A 216 -5.86 -19.53 8.43
C THR A 216 -5.39 -18.40 9.32
N CYS A 217 -6.28 -17.50 9.70
CA CYS A 217 -5.94 -16.36 10.55
C CYS A 217 -7.13 -15.95 11.44
N LYS A 218 -6.82 -15.23 12.52
CA LYS A 218 -7.83 -14.63 13.40
C LYS A 218 -8.26 -13.26 12.89
N THR A 219 -7.34 -12.54 12.25
CA THR A 219 -7.56 -11.19 11.71
C THR A 219 -6.80 -11.04 10.40
N ALA A 220 -7.37 -10.29 9.47
CA ALA A 220 -6.72 -9.96 8.21
C ALA A 220 -6.74 -8.46 7.94
N MET A 221 -5.61 -7.93 7.47
CA MET A 221 -5.49 -6.59 6.91
C MET A 221 -5.26 -6.69 5.41
N VAL A 222 -6.17 -6.11 4.61
CA VAL A 222 -6.08 -6.12 3.15
C VAL A 222 -5.55 -4.76 2.68
N ALA A 223 -4.33 -4.73 2.17
CA ALA A 223 -3.60 -3.54 1.77
C ALA A 223 -3.02 -3.66 0.35
N CYS A 224 -3.83 -4.15 -0.60
CA CYS A 224 -3.42 -4.41 -1.98
C CYS A 224 -3.45 -3.18 -2.90
N GLY A 225 -3.59 -1.99 -2.34
CA GLY A 225 -3.69 -0.74 -3.11
C GLY A 225 -5.08 -0.50 -3.70
N GLY A 226 -5.17 0.49 -4.57
CA GLY A 226 -6.41 0.96 -5.18
C GLY A 226 -6.77 0.29 -6.49
N ALA A 227 -7.58 0.98 -7.29
CA ALA A 227 -8.13 0.53 -8.57
C ALA A 227 -7.69 1.46 -9.71
N VAL A 228 -6.45 1.33 -10.14
CA VAL A 228 -5.84 2.23 -11.12
C VAL A 228 -6.18 1.88 -12.57
N ASN A 229 -6.34 0.59 -12.86
CA ASN A 229 -6.51 0.10 -14.23
C ASN A 229 -7.94 -0.38 -14.54
N ILE A 230 -8.94 0.21 -13.91
CA ILE A 230 -10.36 -0.08 -14.19
C ILE A 230 -10.90 0.86 -15.27
N PHE A 231 -10.51 2.13 -15.24
CA PHE A 231 -11.00 3.15 -16.16
C PHE A 231 -9.93 3.60 -17.13
N ARG A 232 -10.36 3.99 -18.33
CA ARG A 232 -9.46 4.69 -19.26
C ARG A 232 -9.25 6.12 -18.79
N PRO A 233 -7.99 6.61 -18.75
CA PRO A 233 -7.75 8.02 -18.50
C PRO A 233 -8.51 8.89 -19.52
N ARG A 234 -9.14 9.97 -19.06
CA ARG A 234 -9.88 10.89 -19.94
C ARG A 234 -8.98 11.89 -20.63
N SER A 235 -7.76 12.11 -20.14
CA SER A 235 -6.87 13.11 -20.69
C SER A 235 -6.35 12.71 -22.08
N THR A 236 -6.46 13.67 -22.98
CA THR A 236 -5.97 13.56 -24.37
C THR A 236 -4.44 13.42 -24.33
N GLY A 237 -3.92 12.30 -24.85
CA GLY A 237 -2.48 12.00 -24.80
C GLY A 237 -2.10 10.94 -23.76
N GLU A 238 -2.84 10.78 -22.69
CA GLU A 238 -2.69 9.69 -21.73
C GLU A 238 -3.51 8.46 -22.07
N GLY A 239 -4.49 8.62 -22.97
CA GLY A 239 -5.49 7.62 -23.33
C GLY A 239 -5.02 6.39 -24.09
N LYS A 240 -3.72 6.24 -24.35
CA LYS A 240 -3.16 5.10 -25.09
C LYS A 240 -2.54 4.05 -24.15
N GLY A 241 -3.23 3.70 -23.07
CA GLY A 241 -2.81 2.61 -22.19
C GLY A 241 -1.75 3.00 -21.16
N ARG A 242 -1.55 4.28 -20.87
CA ARG A 242 -0.69 4.73 -19.79
C ARG A 242 -1.50 4.84 -18.49
N ALA A 243 -1.18 4.01 -17.53
CA ALA A 243 -1.61 4.18 -16.15
C ALA A 243 -0.51 4.91 -15.37
N TRP A 244 -0.90 5.81 -14.49
CA TRP A 244 0.04 6.54 -13.61
C TRP A 244 0.67 5.64 -12.55
N TYR A 245 -0.01 4.55 -12.22
CA TYR A 245 0.37 3.60 -11.19
C TYR A 245 0.39 2.17 -11.72
N PRO A 246 0.80 1.18 -10.92
CA PRO A 246 0.88 -0.20 -11.36
C PRO A 246 -0.42 -0.67 -11.99
N VAL A 247 -0.36 -1.13 -13.21
CA VAL A 247 -1.52 -1.69 -13.95
C VAL A 247 -2.15 -2.90 -13.24
N TRP A 248 -1.41 -3.52 -12.35
CA TRP A 248 -1.85 -4.65 -11.52
C TRP A 248 -2.69 -4.24 -10.30
N ASN A 249 -2.83 -2.94 -10.04
CA ASN A 249 -3.78 -2.41 -9.06
C ASN A 249 -5.17 -2.33 -9.71
N ALA A 250 -5.85 -3.47 -9.74
CA ALA A 250 -7.12 -3.65 -10.44
C ALA A 250 -8.33 -3.74 -9.50
N GLY A 251 -8.24 -3.18 -8.29
CA GLY A 251 -9.35 -3.16 -7.34
C GLY A 251 -9.53 -4.44 -6.52
N SER A 252 -8.52 -5.31 -6.46
CA SER A 252 -8.61 -6.56 -5.67
C SER A 252 -8.94 -6.32 -4.20
N THR A 253 -8.45 -5.23 -3.60
CA THR A 253 -8.80 -4.82 -2.23
C THR A 253 -10.30 -4.69 -2.07
N TYR A 254 -10.94 -3.90 -2.92
CA TYR A 254 -12.39 -3.66 -2.84
C TYR A 254 -13.18 -4.93 -3.08
N THR A 255 -12.80 -5.71 -4.10
CA THR A 255 -13.50 -6.95 -4.44
C THR A 255 -13.44 -7.96 -3.29
N MET A 256 -12.27 -8.24 -2.74
CA MET A 256 -12.12 -9.20 -1.64
C MET A 256 -12.85 -8.75 -0.38
N CYS A 257 -12.78 -7.45 -0.04
CA CYS A 257 -13.47 -6.91 1.12
C CYS A 257 -14.99 -6.92 0.94
N ALA A 258 -15.51 -6.53 -0.22
CA ALA A 258 -16.93 -6.57 -0.52
C ALA A 258 -17.50 -8.00 -0.48
N GLN A 259 -16.76 -8.99 -0.99
CA GLN A 259 -17.18 -10.38 -0.99
C GLN A 259 -17.36 -10.99 0.41
N VAL A 260 -16.67 -10.45 1.40
CA VAL A 260 -16.80 -10.88 2.81
C VAL A 260 -17.68 -9.94 3.64
N GLY A 261 -18.40 -9.03 2.99
CA GLY A 261 -19.36 -8.14 3.65
C GLY A 261 -18.76 -6.93 4.36
N ALA A 262 -17.51 -6.58 4.10
CA ALA A 262 -16.91 -5.36 4.66
C ALA A 262 -17.60 -4.10 4.13
N THR A 263 -17.84 -3.13 5.00
CA THR A 263 -18.35 -1.82 4.62
C THR A 263 -17.28 -1.07 3.82
N LEU A 264 -17.66 -0.59 2.64
CA LEU A 264 -16.80 0.22 1.78
C LEU A 264 -17.23 1.69 1.87
N THR A 265 -16.26 2.59 1.78
CA THR A 265 -16.46 4.04 1.76
C THR A 265 -15.62 4.68 0.68
N MET A 266 -15.99 5.89 0.28
CA MET A 266 -15.27 6.71 -0.71
C MET A 266 -15.13 6.00 -2.07
N MET A 267 -16.17 5.26 -2.46
CA MET A 267 -16.17 4.51 -3.74
C MET A 267 -16.53 5.39 -4.94
N GLU A 268 -16.88 6.65 -4.72
CA GLU A 268 -17.22 7.65 -5.73
C GLU A 268 -16.00 8.35 -6.33
N ASN A 269 -14.82 8.19 -5.72
CA ASN A 269 -13.57 8.87 -6.08
C ASN A 269 -12.56 7.92 -6.72
#